data_4b58eb0c95e188604a267aec1872a306
#
_entry.id   4b58eb0c95e188604a267aec1872a306
#
_cell.length_a   1.000
_cell.length_b   1.000
_cell.length_c   1.000
_cell.angle_alpha   90.00
_cell.angle_beta   90.00
_cell.angle_gamma   90.00
#
_symmetry.space_group_name_H-M   'P 1'
#
loop_
_entity.id
_entity.type
_entity.pdbx_description
1 polymer ?
#
loop_
_entity_poly.entity_id
_entity_poly.type
_entity_poly.pdbx_seq_one_letter_code
_entity_poly.pdbx_strand_id
1 'polypeptide(L)'
;ALEAARAQAALSLAEYRRAESVRTSGALSAEDVERRHAASVTDDARVNVAAAQLAEMQARLDRSEIRAPADGTVLTRTAELGQTASPGGEQLFRIARGGEIEMRGQVAEQDLAGLKLGQAASIYLTGIAKPFEGQVRLLGAVIDPKTRLGEIRIALKPDPALRPGAFAHGEVVVG
;
A
#
# COMPACT_ATOMS: atom_id res chain seq x y z
N ALA A 1 8.20 24.83 16.65
CA ALA A 1 6.81 25.00 17.10
C ALA A 1 6.49 24.04 18.27
N LEU A 2 6.62 22.70 18.12
CA LEU A 2 6.24 21.71 19.15
C LEU A 2 7.02 21.90 20.47
N GLU A 3 8.33 22.04 20.42
CA GLU A 3 9.16 22.25 21.64
C GLU A 3 8.79 23.52 22.39
N ALA A 4 8.47 24.60 21.67
CA ALA A 4 8.00 25.83 22.32
C ALA A 4 6.64 25.65 22.99
N ALA A 5 5.71 24.92 22.36
CA ALA A 5 4.41 24.60 22.96
C ALA A 5 4.58 23.73 24.22
N ARG A 6 5.46 22.74 24.20
CA ARG A 6 5.78 21.90 25.37
C ARG A 6 6.37 22.69 26.52
N ALA A 7 7.30 23.59 26.22
CA ALA A 7 7.91 24.47 27.27
C ALA A 7 6.85 25.37 27.91
N GLN A 8 5.94 25.93 27.11
CA GLN A 8 4.86 26.77 27.61
C GLN A 8 3.86 25.98 28.46
N ALA A 9 3.45 24.77 28.01
CA ALA A 9 2.56 23.89 28.77
C ALA A 9 3.20 23.45 30.11
N ALA A 10 4.50 23.18 30.12
CA ALA A 10 5.23 22.84 31.34
C ALA A 10 5.25 24.01 32.34
N LEU A 11 5.41 25.24 31.83
CA LEU A 11 5.38 26.44 32.66
C LEU A 11 4.00 26.66 33.28
N SER A 12 2.94 26.69 32.48
CA SER A 12 1.57 26.91 32.92
C SER A 12 1.09 25.81 33.88
N LEU A 13 1.46 24.56 33.64
CA LEU A 13 1.19 23.44 34.56
C LEU A 13 1.93 23.64 35.93
N ALA A 14 3.19 24.07 35.90
CA ALA A 14 3.92 24.34 37.12
C ALA A 14 3.33 25.51 37.90
N GLU A 15 2.83 26.54 37.22
CA GLU A 15 2.11 27.66 37.84
C GLU A 15 0.79 27.23 38.47
N TYR A 16 0.02 26.41 37.78
CA TYR A 16 -1.21 25.84 38.32
C TYR A 16 -0.93 25.00 39.57
N ARG A 17 0.04 24.07 39.50
CA ARG A 17 0.40 23.22 40.65
C ARG A 17 0.84 24.04 41.88
N ARG A 18 1.60 25.12 41.69
CA ARG A 18 1.97 26.05 42.79
C ARG A 18 0.74 26.76 43.37
N ALA A 19 -0.17 27.22 42.49
CA ALA A 19 -1.40 27.86 42.95
C ALA A 19 -2.29 26.89 43.74
N GLU A 20 -2.45 25.67 43.25
CA GLU A 20 -3.23 24.63 43.92
C GLU A 20 -2.65 24.25 45.29
N SER A 21 -1.33 24.19 45.45
CA SER A 21 -0.68 23.83 46.69
C SER A 21 -0.93 24.86 47.81
N VAL A 22 -1.21 26.12 47.47
CA VAL A 22 -1.49 27.20 48.44
C VAL A 22 -2.99 27.56 48.55
N ARG A 23 -3.85 26.83 47.84
CA ARG A 23 -5.31 27.07 47.83
C ARG A 23 -5.95 27.04 49.21
N THR A 24 -5.54 26.09 50.05
CA THR A 24 -6.06 25.91 51.43
C THR A 24 -5.59 26.97 52.40
N SER A 25 -4.48 27.67 52.12
CA SER A 25 -3.97 28.75 52.96
C SER A 25 -4.71 30.09 52.78
N GLY A 26 -5.60 30.18 51.79
CA GLY A 26 -6.28 31.44 51.43
C GLY A 26 -5.39 32.50 50.77
N ALA A 27 -4.15 32.15 50.39
CA ALA A 27 -3.20 33.06 49.74
C ALA A 27 -3.58 33.47 48.34
N LEU A 28 -4.42 32.64 47.65
CA LEU A 28 -4.95 32.90 46.31
C LEU A 28 -6.47 32.72 46.30
N SER A 29 -7.17 33.48 45.46
CA SER A 29 -8.60 33.32 45.26
C SER A 29 -8.88 32.02 44.46
N ALA A 30 -10.09 31.45 44.67
CA ALA A 30 -10.51 30.27 43.88
C ALA A 30 -10.51 30.57 42.37
N GLU A 31 -10.90 31.78 42.00
CA GLU A 31 -10.88 32.26 40.60
C GLU A 31 -9.46 32.28 39.99
N ASP A 32 -8.45 32.71 40.80
CA ASP A 32 -7.06 32.69 40.34
C ASP A 32 -6.53 31.29 40.09
N VAL A 33 -6.89 30.32 40.93
CA VAL A 33 -6.52 28.91 40.75
C VAL A 33 -7.19 28.35 39.50
N GLU A 34 -8.48 28.61 39.32
CA GLU A 34 -9.24 28.15 38.17
C GLU A 34 -8.70 28.76 36.86
N ARG A 35 -8.36 30.04 36.84
CA ARG A 35 -7.75 30.69 35.68
C ARG A 35 -6.42 30.05 35.30
N ARG A 36 -5.55 29.70 36.28
CA ARG A 36 -4.30 28.98 36.00
C ARG A 36 -4.52 27.57 35.52
N HIS A 37 -5.52 26.88 36.04
CA HIS A 37 -5.93 25.58 35.55
C HIS A 37 -6.37 25.66 34.09
N ALA A 38 -7.25 26.58 33.75
CA ALA A 38 -7.71 26.81 32.38
C ALA A 38 -6.56 27.15 31.43
N ALA A 39 -5.58 27.95 31.87
CA ALA A 39 -4.37 28.25 31.11
C ALA A 39 -3.55 26.98 30.83
N SER A 40 -3.35 26.11 31.84
CA SER A 40 -2.59 24.87 31.67
C SER A 40 -3.28 23.89 30.70
N VAL A 41 -4.61 23.77 30.78
CA VAL A 41 -5.39 22.95 29.87
C VAL A 41 -5.32 23.48 28.42
N THR A 42 -5.38 24.82 28.27
CA THR A 42 -5.27 25.47 26.97
C THR A 42 -3.89 25.25 26.35
N ASP A 43 -2.83 25.37 27.12
CA ASP A 43 -1.45 25.19 26.66
C ASP A 43 -1.16 23.71 26.35
N ASP A 44 -1.73 22.76 27.09
CA ASP A 44 -1.68 21.33 26.74
C ASP A 44 -2.39 21.05 25.42
N ALA A 45 -3.55 21.63 25.19
CA ALA A 45 -4.24 21.52 23.90
C ALA A 45 -3.39 22.08 22.74
N ARG A 46 -2.62 23.16 22.97
CA ARG A 46 -1.69 23.69 21.95
C ARG A 46 -0.54 22.73 21.65
N VAL A 47 -0.07 21.97 22.62
CA VAL A 47 0.92 20.89 22.37
C VAL A 47 0.35 19.85 21.41
N ASN A 48 -0.90 19.44 21.64
CA ASN A 48 -1.58 18.45 20.78
C ASN A 48 -1.74 18.97 19.34
N VAL A 49 -2.12 20.25 19.18
CA VAL A 49 -2.20 20.88 17.86
C VAL A 49 -0.84 20.92 17.16
N ALA A 50 0.21 21.33 17.88
CA ALA A 50 1.56 21.39 17.32
C ALA A 50 2.13 20.01 16.97
N ALA A 51 1.78 18.98 17.76
CA ALA A 51 2.14 17.59 17.46
C ALA A 51 1.42 17.07 16.21
N ALA A 52 0.13 17.36 16.06
CA ALA A 52 -0.63 16.99 14.87
C ALA A 52 -0.08 17.67 13.60
N GLN A 53 0.29 18.95 13.68
CA GLN A 53 0.93 19.68 12.58
C GLN A 53 2.29 19.06 12.20
N LEU A 54 3.09 18.65 13.18
CA LEU A 54 4.35 17.96 12.90
C LEU A 54 4.12 16.64 12.21
N ALA A 55 3.17 15.83 12.68
CA ALA A 55 2.82 14.55 12.05
C ALA A 55 2.32 14.73 10.62
N GLU A 56 1.52 15.78 10.34
CA GLU A 56 1.09 16.12 8.99
C GLU A 56 2.28 16.43 8.07
N MET A 57 3.21 17.26 8.55
CA MET A 57 4.40 17.62 7.76
C MET A 57 5.31 16.41 7.51
N GLN A 58 5.46 15.53 8.50
CA GLN A 58 6.19 14.27 8.34
C GLN A 58 5.53 13.36 7.31
N ALA A 59 4.21 13.15 7.40
CA ALA A 59 3.47 12.37 6.42
C ALA A 59 3.53 12.97 5.00
N ARG A 60 3.64 14.30 4.88
CA ARG A 60 3.86 14.96 3.59
C ARG A 60 5.27 14.70 3.04
N LEU A 61 6.27 14.73 3.91
CA LEU A 61 7.66 14.41 3.55
C LEU A 61 7.79 12.95 3.11
N ASP A 62 7.22 12.01 3.88
CA ASP A 62 7.25 10.58 3.55
C ASP A 62 6.63 10.29 2.17
N ARG A 63 5.56 11.01 1.82
CA ARG A 63 4.93 10.91 0.50
C ARG A 63 5.77 11.50 -0.65
N SER A 64 6.80 12.28 -0.35
CA SER A 64 7.73 12.76 -1.37
C SER A 64 8.73 11.69 -1.83
N GLU A 65 8.88 10.59 -1.07
CA GLU A 65 9.66 9.43 -1.44
C GLU A 65 8.74 8.33 -1.99
N ILE A 66 8.92 8.01 -3.28
CA ILE A 66 8.18 6.91 -3.92
C ILE A 66 9.00 5.64 -3.76
N ARG A 67 8.51 4.73 -2.93
CA ARG A 67 9.16 3.44 -2.64
C ARG A 67 8.39 2.29 -3.26
N ALA A 68 9.11 1.23 -3.65
CA ALA A 68 8.50 -0.02 -4.08
C ALA A 68 7.74 -0.65 -2.89
N PRO A 69 6.47 -1.06 -3.07
CA PRO A 69 5.66 -1.66 -1.99
C PRO A 69 6.07 -3.09 -1.67
N ALA A 70 6.86 -3.74 -2.52
CA ALA A 70 7.37 -5.09 -2.36
C ALA A 70 8.60 -5.31 -3.23
N ASP A 71 9.38 -6.34 -2.91
CA ASP A 71 10.48 -6.80 -3.75
C ASP A 71 9.95 -7.35 -5.08
N GLY A 72 10.69 -7.08 -6.16
CA GLY A 72 10.27 -7.51 -7.48
C GLY A 72 11.13 -6.94 -8.60
N THR A 73 10.74 -7.27 -9.83
CA THR A 73 11.41 -6.77 -11.05
C THR A 73 10.63 -5.59 -11.63
N VAL A 74 11.33 -4.49 -11.89
CA VAL A 74 10.75 -3.34 -12.59
C VAL A 74 10.49 -3.70 -14.04
N LEU A 75 9.23 -3.72 -14.45
CA LEU A 75 8.80 -4.03 -15.82
C LEU A 75 8.83 -2.80 -16.71
N THR A 76 8.35 -1.67 -16.20
CA THR A 76 8.35 -0.39 -16.91
C THR A 76 8.69 0.75 -15.95
N ARG A 77 9.43 1.73 -16.45
CA ARG A 77 9.70 3.01 -15.80
C ARG A 77 9.32 4.12 -16.77
N THR A 78 8.31 4.87 -16.43
CA THR A 78 7.89 6.08 -17.17
C THR A 78 8.32 7.36 -16.44
N ALA A 79 8.80 7.23 -15.21
CA ALA A 79 9.31 8.34 -14.43
C ALA A 79 10.53 8.98 -15.08
N GLU A 80 10.48 10.31 -15.25
CA GLU A 80 11.58 11.11 -15.82
C GLU A 80 12.01 12.20 -14.85
N LEU A 81 13.27 12.64 -14.99
CA LEU A 81 13.81 13.75 -14.20
C LEU A 81 13.04 15.04 -14.51
N GLY A 82 12.61 15.74 -13.48
CA GLY A 82 11.82 16.97 -13.62
C GLY A 82 10.30 16.76 -13.81
N GLN A 83 9.85 15.53 -13.89
CA GLN A 83 8.43 15.21 -13.96
C GLN A 83 7.73 15.48 -12.61
N THR A 84 6.55 16.09 -12.66
CA THR A 84 5.71 16.25 -11.47
C THR A 84 4.85 15.01 -11.26
N ALA A 85 5.03 14.36 -10.11
CA ALA A 85 4.18 13.26 -9.69
C ALA A 85 2.91 13.82 -9.02
N SER A 86 1.74 13.42 -9.51
CA SER A 86 0.46 13.81 -8.93
C SER A 86 -0.35 12.58 -8.53
N PRO A 87 -1.13 12.63 -7.44
CA PRO A 87 -2.06 11.56 -7.09
C PRO A 87 -3.05 11.32 -8.23
N GLY A 88 -3.17 10.07 -8.69
CA GLY A 88 -4.02 9.72 -9.84
C GLY A 88 -3.45 10.07 -11.21
N GLY A 89 -2.20 10.53 -11.28
CA GLY A 89 -1.48 10.77 -12.53
C GLY A 89 -1.01 9.47 -13.22
N GLU A 90 -0.14 9.63 -14.21
CA GLU A 90 0.43 8.51 -14.96
C GLU A 90 1.22 7.56 -14.04
N GLN A 91 1.15 6.27 -14.34
CA GLN A 91 1.88 5.24 -13.62
C GLN A 91 3.39 5.39 -13.82
N LEU A 92 4.12 5.71 -12.76
CA LEU A 92 5.58 5.96 -12.82
C LEU A 92 6.41 4.68 -12.96
N PHE A 93 5.98 3.61 -12.29
CA PHE A 93 6.67 2.32 -12.31
C PHE A 93 5.65 1.19 -12.36
N ARG A 94 6.01 0.11 -13.03
CA ARG A 94 5.30 -1.16 -12.99
C ARG A 94 6.25 -2.24 -12.50
N ILE A 95 5.88 -2.95 -11.44
CA ILE A 95 6.74 -3.93 -10.77
C ILE A 95 6.03 -5.29 -10.78
N ALA A 96 6.74 -6.33 -11.22
CA ALA A 96 6.34 -7.70 -11.02
C ALA A 96 6.81 -8.14 -9.63
N ARG A 97 5.87 -8.35 -8.74
CA ARG A 97 6.12 -8.77 -7.37
C ARG A 97 6.66 -10.20 -7.33
N GLY A 98 7.77 -10.43 -6.60
CA GLY A 98 8.34 -11.77 -6.41
C GLY A 98 8.80 -12.50 -7.68
N GLY A 99 8.77 -11.85 -8.85
CA GLY A 99 9.04 -12.50 -10.13
C GLY A 99 7.97 -13.49 -10.58
N GLU A 100 6.81 -13.53 -9.92
CA GLU A 100 5.69 -14.40 -10.30
C GLU A 100 5.17 -14.01 -11.69
N ILE A 101 5.10 -14.99 -12.55
CA ILE A 101 4.56 -14.87 -13.91
C ILE A 101 3.39 -15.83 -14.07
N GLU A 102 2.32 -15.35 -14.68
CA GLU A 102 1.15 -16.15 -15.01
C GLU A 102 0.88 -16.06 -16.49
N MET A 103 0.48 -17.17 -17.08
CA MET A 103 -0.18 -17.17 -18.37
C MET A 103 -1.68 -16.93 -18.14
N ARG A 104 -2.21 -15.93 -18.81
CA ARG A 104 -3.67 -15.75 -18.93
C ARG A 104 -4.12 -16.41 -20.23
N GLY A 105 -4.93 -17.44 -20.11
CA GLY A 105 -5.49 -18.17 -21.23
C GLY A 105 -7.00 -18.00 -21.32
N GLN A 106 -7.55 -18.28 -22.49
CA GLN A 106 -8.99 -18.42 -22.73
C GLN A 106 -9.28 -19.84 -23.20
N VAL A 107 -10.30 -20.46 -22.63
CA VAL A 107 -10.70 -21.84 -22.87
C VAL A 107 -12.17 -21.87 -23.21
N ALA A 108 -12.58 -22.75 -24.14
CA ALA A 108 -13.98 -22.92 -24.49
C ALA A 108 -14.81 -23.43 -23.30
N GLU A 109 -16.06 -23.02 -23.22
CA GLU A 109 -17.00 -23.39 -22.14
C GLU A 109 -17.06 -24.90 -21.90
N GLN A 110 -17.09 -25.67 -22.99
CA GLN A 110 -17.16 -27.14 -22.95
C GLN A 110 -15.93 -27.77 -22.31
N ASP A 111 -14.76 -27.20 -22.52
CA ASP A 111 -13.49 -27.71 -21.99
C ASP A 111 -13.23 -27.24 -20.55
N LEU A 112 -13.78 -26.07 -20.19
CA LEU A 112 -13.65 -25.50 -18.86
C LEU A 112 -14.23 -26.42 -17.77
N ALA A 113 -15.31 -27.15 -18.08
CA ALA A 113 -15.96 -28.07 -17.16
C ALA A 113 -15.05 -29.23 -16.72
N GLY A 114 -14.07 -29.62 -17.53
CA GLY A 114 -13.10 -30.68 -17.25
C GLY A 114 -11.86 -30.19 -16.49
N LEU A 115 -11.69 -28.88 -16.35
CA LEU A 115 -10.51 -28.31 -15.71
C LEU A 115 -10.67 -28.21 -14.19
N LYS A 116 -9.57 -28.45 -13.47
CA LYS A 116 -9.49 -28.33 -12.02
C LYS A 116 -8.27 -27.51 -11.61
N LEU A 117 -8.38 -26.85 -10.46
CA LEU A 117 -7.25 -26.15 -9.85
C LEU A 117 -6.11 -27.14 -9.54
N GLY A 118 -4.88 -26.71 -9.77
CA GLY A 118 -3.69 -27.53 -9.53
C GLY A 118 -3.31 -28.49 -10.67
N GLN A 119 -4.11 -28.61 -11.74
CA GLN A 119 -3.73 -29.41 -12.89
C GLN A 119 -2.44 -28.91 -13.55
N ALA A 120 -1.60 -29.85 -13.96
CA ALA A 120 -0.37 -29.54 -14.67
C ALA A 120 -0.67 -28.99 -16.07
N ALA A 121 0.12 -28.02 -16.47
CA ALA A 121 0.04 -27.38 -17.78
C ALA A 121 1.43 -27.23 -18.37
N SER A 122 1.51 -27.39 -19.69
CA SER A 122 2.72 -27.14 -20.49
C SER A 122 2.49 -25.91 -21.36
N ILE A 123 3.36 -24.90 -21.19
CA ILE A 123 3.25 -23.61 -21.86
C ILE A 123 4.37 -23.47 -22.90
N TYR A 124 3.97 -23.20 -24.12
CA TYR A 124 4.85 -23.05 -25.27
C TYR A 124 4.89 -21.59 -25.70
N LEU A 125 6.09 -21.00 -25.74
CA LEU A 125 6.31 -19.67 -26.28
C LEU A 125 6.84 -19.76 -27.72
N THR A 126 6.41 -18.82 -28.54
CA THR A 126 6.91 -18.72 -29.90
C THR A 126 8.43 -18.51 -29.91
N GLY A 127 9.16 -19.37 -30.64
CA GLY A 127 10.60 -19.29 -30.77
C GLY A 127 11.42 -20.00 -29.65
N ILE A 128 10.75 -20.65 -28.70
CA ILE A 128 11.40 -21.44 -27.64
C ILE A 128 10.92 -22.88 -27.74
N ALA A 129 11.84 -23.81 -28.00
CA ALA A 129 11.52 -25.22 -28.24
C ALA A 129 11.08 -25.97 -26.96
N LYS A 130 11.56 -25.54 -25.81
CA LYS A 130 11.26 -26.18 -24.51
C LYS A 130 10.00 -25.60 -23.89
N PRO A 131 9.00 -26.45 -23.52
CA PRO A 131 7.84 -25.98 -22.78
C PRO A 131 8.19 -25.54 -21.35
N PHE A 132 7.42 -24.62 -20.82
CA PHE A 132 7.48 -24.19 -19.43
C PHE A 132 6.39 -24.90 -18.63
N GLU A 133 6.77 -25.52 -17.54
CA GLU A 133 5.82 -26.18 -16.65
C GLU A 133 5.04 -25.16 -15.82
N GLY A 134 3.75 -25.35 -15.73
CA GLY A 134 2.85 -24.53 -14.93
C GLY A 134 1.75 -25.34 -14.27
N GLN A 135 0.96 -24.66 -13.47
CA GLN A 135 -0.21 -25.24 -12.82
C GLN A 135 -1.40 -24.29 -12.92
N VAL A 136 -2.57 -24.83 -13.15
CA VAL A 136 -3.83 -24.08 -13.17
C VAL A 136 -4.07 -23.50 -11.78
N ARG A 137 -4.00 -22.17 -11.65
CA ARG A 137 -4.17 -21.46 -10.39
C ARG A 137 -5.56 -20.86 -10.22
N LEU A 138 -6.17 -20.47 -11.33
CA LEU A 138 -7.48 -19.84 -11.31
C LEU A 138 -8.29 -20.30 -12.52
N LEU A 139 -9.54 -20.62 -12.26
CA LEU A 139 -10.58 -20.83 -13.26
C LEU A 139 -11.57 -19.67 -13.12
N GLY A 140 -11.79 -18.92 -14.19
CA GLY A 140 -12.71 -17.79 -14.20
C GLY A 140 -14.14 -18.26 -13.92
N ALA A 141 -14.82 -17.59 -13.03
CA ALA A 141 -16.21 -17.88 -12.67
C ALA A 141 -17.21 -17.39 -13.74
N VAL A 142 -16.76 -16.58 -14.69
CA VAL A 142 -17.61 -15.94 -15.70
C VAL A 142 -17.16 -16.39 -17.08
N ILE A 143 -18.12 -16.82 -17.89
CA ILE A 143 -17.95 -17.11 -19.33
C ILE A 143 -18.47 -15.90 -20.09
N ASP A 144 -17.69 -15.40 -21.03
CA ASP A 144 -18.14 -14.33 -21.91
C ASP A 144 -19.26 -14.86 -22.86
N PRO A 145 -20.47 -14.29 -22.76
CA PRO A 145 -21.61 -14.82 -23.55
C PRO A 145 -21.48 -14.62 -25.06
N LYS A 146 -20.61 -13.72 -25.51
CA LYS A 146 -20.38 -13.43 -26.92
C LYS A 146 -19.36 -14.41 -27.54
N THR A 147 -18.29 -14.66 -26.79
CA THR A 147 -17.18 -15.51 -27.29
C THR A 147 -17.28 -16.95 -26.82
N ARG A 148 -18.11 -17.24 -25.78
CA ARG A 148 -18.21 -18.56 -25.13
C ARG A 148 -16.87 -19.04 -24.57
N LEU A 149 -16.02 -18.11 -24.13
CA LEU A 149 -14.72 -18.41 -23.56
C LEU A 149 -14.70 -18.06 -22.06
N GLY A 150 -14.06 -18.90 -21.26
CA GLY A 150 -13.74 -18.66 -19.87
C GLY A 150 -12.26 -18.34 -19.70
N GLU A 151 -11.93 -17.47 -18.74
CA GLU A 151 -10.54 -17.14 -18.41
C GLU A 151 -9.94 -18.25 -17.53
N ILE A 152 -8.70 -18.64 -17.82
CA ILE A 152 -7.88 -19.43 -16.92
C ILE A 152 -6.56 -18.71 -16.64
N ARG A 153 -6.00 -18.95 -15.47
CA ARG A 153 -4.64 -18.49 -15.14
C ARG A 153 -3.79 -19.67 -14.71
N ILE A 154 -2.63 -19.74 -15.32
CA ILE A 154 -1.65 -20.78 -15.08
C ILE A 154 -0.43 -20.11 -14.47
N ALA A 155 -0.10 -20.48 -13.24
CA ALA A 155 1.11 -20.04 -12.56
C ALA A 155 2.32 -20.76 -13.18
N LEU A 156 3.36 -19.99 -13.48
CA LEU A 156 4.61 -20.48 -14.06
C LEU A 156 5.75 -20.33 -13.06
N LYS A 157 6.72 -21.20 -13.10
CA LYS A 157 7.97 -21.00 -12.41
C LYS A 157 8.72 -19.81 -13.04
N PRO A 158 9.30 -18.91 -12.23
CA PRO A 158 10.10 -17.82 -12.77
C PRO A 158 11.22 -18.32 -13.68
N ASP A 159 11.31 -17.80 -14.88
CA ASP A 159 12.36 -18.09 -15.85
C ASP A 159 12.73 -16.81 -16.60
N PRO A 160 14.01 -16.50 -16.82
CA PRO A 160 14.45 -15.30 -17.54
C PRO A 160 13.94 -15.18 -18.98
N ALA A 161 13.56 -16.31 -19.59
CA ALA A 161 12.97 -16.33 -20.94
C ALA A 161 11.50 -15.92 -20.97
N LEU A 162 10.81 -15.97 -19.82
CA LEU A 162 9.43 -15.55 -19.70
C LEU A 162 9.34 -14.01 -19.65
N ARG A 163 8.68 -13.41 -20.61
CA ARG A 163 8.50 -11.96 -20.69
C ARG A 163 7.02 -11.61 -20.64
N PRO A 164 6.59 -10.75 -19.72
CA PRO A 164 5.21 -10.26 -19.70
C PRO A 164 4.82 -9.64 -21.04
N GLY A 165 3.64 -10.02 -21.56
CA GLY A 165 3.14 -9.57 -22.85
C GLY A 165 3.51 -10.49 -24.03
N ALA A 166 4.31 -11.53 -23.80
CA ALA A 166 4.57 -12.54 -24.84
C ALA A 166 3.31 -13.37 -25.12
N PHE A 167 3.12 -13.74 -26.38
CA PHE A 167 2.09 -14.70 -26.79
C PHE A 167 2.55 -16.12 -26.46
N ALA A 168 1.65 -16.88 -25.84
CA ALA A 168 1.91 -18.27 -25.49
C ALA A 168 0.72 -19.17 -25.81
N HIS A 169 1.02 -20.44 -26.07
CA HIS A 169 0.04 -21.51 -26.17
C HIS A 169 0.18 -22.45 -24.98
N GLY A 170 -0.93 -22.85 -24.37
CA GLY A 170 -0.93 -23.71 -23.19
C GLY A 170 -1.73 -24.99 -23.43
N GLU A 171 -1.17 -26.11 -23.00
CA GLU A 171 -1.82 -27.42 -22.96
C GLU A 171 -2.02 -27.84 -21.53
N VAL A 172 -3.25 -28.17 -21.15
CA VAL A 172 -3.58 -28.65 -19.78
C VAL A 172 -3.95 -30.14 -19.89
N VAL A 173 -3.35 -30.94 -19.03
CA VAL A 173 -3.65 -32.38 -18.97
C VAL A 173 -4.98 -32.56 -18.25
N VAL A 174 -5.99 -33.01 -18.97
CA VAL A 174 -7.31 -33.36 -18.42
C VAL A 174 -7.26 -34.85 -18.14
N GLY A 175 -7.37 -35.25 -16.88
CA GLY A 175 -7.38 -36.66 -16.45
C GLY A 175 -8.78 -37.18 -16.22
#